data_c3d90e79c18da695aef603e063487d78
#
_entry.id   c3d90e79c18da695aef603e063487d78
#
_cell.length_a   1.000
_cell.length_b   1.000
_cell.length_c   1.000
_cell.angle_alpha   90.00
_cell.angle_beta   90.00
_cell.angle_gamma   90.00
#
_symmetry.space_group_name_H-M   'P 1'
#
loop_
_entity.id
_entity.type
_entity.pdbx_description
1 polymer ?
#
loop_
_entity_poly.entity_id
_entity_poly.type
_entity_poly.pdbx_seq_one_letter_code
_entity_poly.pdbx_strand_id
1 'polypeptide(L)'
;MRVDSVESFPIRVRRKEKLVAASFTYPDYQAVLVRVACDGVAGWGEAMTRSGPKITALLVEEYLGPMIVGKKFDSPESVWHAIWRELRVRGHTRGVEVEGLSGIEIAVQDACGRLRGSPVSNLLGRRRASEVPAYAGSLFTSRGPLKSQVEVAKSLGLMGAKVKIGFGAERDFASLSEVRRSWEECELIADANGAYEPDEALKVASKIKGLDLAWFEEPVPPDDLEGYRKFAREDPLPVGAGETWFVSDFSEPIEEKLIDVVEPSVSRCGGIGVAWGVSQDAARRGIGFSPMLGMNSALSLAASLQLAAAAGKLVGVEYDPFGNPLLNELSPGFPRLRGGKLQVPEGNGLGIEVDMTFVKKNLED
;
A
#
# COMPACT_ATOMS: atom_id res chain seq x y z
N MET A 1 -4.75 -16.60 21.84
CA MET A 1 -4.49 -15.23 22.37
C MET A 1 -5.82 -14.55 22.74
N ARG A 2 -5.82 -13.75 23.81
CA ARG A 2 -6.96 -12.92 24.18
C ARG A 2 -6.69 -11.49 23.75
N VAL A 3 -7.68 -10.85 23.13
CA VAL A 3 -7.60 -9.41 22.82
C VAL A 3 -7.99 -8.61 24.07
N ASP A 4 -7.06 -7.83 24.62
CA ASP A 4 -7.26 -7.10 25.86
C ASP A 4 -7.77 -5.67 25.61
N SER A 5 -7.24 -4.96 24.59
CA SER A 5 -7.68 -3.62 24.18
C SER A 5 -7.45 -3.36 22.69
N VAL A 6 -8.19 -2.39 22.17
CA VAL A 6 -7.99 -1.77 20.85
C VAL A 6 -8.04 -0.26 21.06
N GLU A 7 -7.03 0.44 20.59
CA GLU A 7 -6.88 1.89 20.66
C GLU A 7 -6.53 2.43 19.29
N SER A 8 -6.97 3.63 18.96
CA SER A 8 -6.62 4.29 17.71
C SER A 8 -6.03 5.69 17.92
N PHE A 9 -5.16 6.09 17.02
CA PHE A 9 -4.45 7.37 17.06
C PHE A 9 -4.59 8.03 15.69
N PRO A 10 -5.56 8.94 15.51
CA PRO A 10 -5.70 9.72 14.28
C PRO A 10 -4.55 10.71 14.15
N ILE A 11 -3.74 10.55 13.10
CA ILE A 11 -2.55 11.39 12.87
C ILE A 11 -2.76 12.25 11.63
N ARG A 12 -2.39 13.54 11.76
CA ARG A 12 -2.32 14.48 10.66
C ARG A 12 -1.04 15.31 10.72
N VAL A 13 -0.23 15.25 9.66
CA VAL A 13 0.94 16.11 9.49
C VAL A 13 0.71 17.00 8.26
N ARG A 14 0.67 18.31 8.48
CA ARG A 14 0.43 19.28 7.41
C ARG A 14 1.58 19.31 6.42
N ARG A 15 1.25 19.36 5.14
CA ARG A 15 2.21 19.58 4.06
C ARG A 15 2.40 21.07 3.81
N LYS A 16 3.62 21.45 3.40
CA LYS A 16 3.88 22.80 2.91
C LYS A 16 3.19 23.06 1.57
N GLU A 17 3.17 22.05 0.71
CA GLU A 17 2.59 22.10 -0.63
C GLU A 17 1.69 20.89 -0.85
N LYS A 18 0.55 21.10 -1.52
CA LYS A 18 -0.37 20.03 -1.89
C LYS A 18 0.20 19.22 -3.05
N LEU A 19 0.08 17.90 -3.01
CA LEU A 19 0.34 17.05 -4.16
C LEU A 19 -0.97 16.81 -4.93
N VAL A 20 -0.89 16.94 -6.24
CA VAL A 20 -2.04 16.84 -7.14
C VAL A 20 -1.85 15.65 -8.07
N ALA A 21 -2.73 14.66 -7.95
CA ALA A 21 -2.98 13.62 -8.93
C ALA A 21 -4.16 14.05 -9.82
N ALA A 22 -4.44 13.32 -10.88
CA ALA A 22 -5.52 13.68 -11.80
C ALA A 22 -6.90 13.63 -11.11
N SER A 23 -7.15 12.60 -10.30
CA SER A 23 -8.45 12.35 -9.68
C SER A 23 -8.61 12.94 -8.28
N PHE A 24 -7.52 13.32 -7.60
CA PHE A 24 -7.56 13.82 -6.22
C PHE A 24 -6.32 14.61 -5.82
N THR A 25 -6.39 15.25 -4.65
CA THR A 25 -5.30 16.06 -4.08
C THR A 25 -4.96 15.55 -2.69
N TYR A 26 -3.67 15.51 -2.36
CA TYR A 26 -3.18 15.20 -1.02
C TYR A 26 -2.79 16.49 -0.29
N PRO A 27 -3.68 17.03 0.56
CA PRO A 27 -3.40 18.27 1.30
C PRO A 27 -2.41 18.06 2.44
N ASP A 28 -2.47 16.89 3.09
CA ASP A 28 -1.72 16.51 4.27
C ASP A 28 -1.27 15.05 4.20
N TYR A 29 -0.34 14.66 5.07
CA TYR A 29 -0.10 13.26 5.42
C TYR A 29 -1.08 12.85 6.50
N GLN A 30 -1.80 11.75 6.32
CA GLN A 30 -2.81 11.26 7.24
C GLN A 30 -2.69 9.76 7.42
N ALA A 31 -2.88 9.28 8.64
CA ALA A 31 -2.95 7.87 8.98
C ALA A 31 -3.78 7.68 10.24
N VAL A 32 -4.33 6.49 10.44
CA VAL A 32 -4.83 6.05 11.74
C VAL A 32 -3.94 4.91 12.21
N LEU A 33 -3.15 5.17 13.24
CA LEU A 33 -2.36 4.12 13.87
C LEU A 33 -3.28 3.35 14.82
N VAL A 34 -3.22 2.03 14.75
CA VAL A 34 -4.04 1.15 15.59
C VAL A 34 -3.12 0.35 16.50
N ARG A 35 -3.42 0.34 17.79
CA ARG A 35 -2.73 -0.45 18.81
C ARG A 35 -3.66 -1.52 19.34
N VAL A 36 -3.26 -2.78 19.25
CA VAL A 36 -4.01 -3.89 19.82
C VAL A 36 -3.14 -4.59 20.86
N ALA A 37 -3.66 -4.75 22.08
CA ALA A 37 -3.00 -5.57 23.08
C ALA A 37 -3.62 -6.99 23.08
N CYS A 38 -2.72 -8.00 23.04
CA CYS A 38 -3.09 -9.41 23.11
C CYS A 38 -2.27 -10.10 24.18
N ASP A 39 -2.91 -10.74 25.18
CA ASP A 39 -2.24 -11.39 26.31
C ASP A 39 -1.15 -10.51 26.94
N GLY A 40 -1.44 -9.21 27.09
CA GLY A 40 -0.53 -8.20 27.64
C GLY A 40 0.55 -7.66 26.70
N VAL A 41 0.67 -8.16 25.47
CA VAL A 41 1.66 -7.69 24.49
C VAL A 41 0.97 -6.82 23.45
N ALA A 42 1.47 -5.60 23.26
CA ALA A 42 0.93 -4.66 22.28
C ALA A 42 1.58 -4.85 20.90
N GLY A 43 0.74 -4.83 19.87
CA GLY A 43 1.14 -4.71 18.48
C GLY A 43 0.57 -3.45 17.86
N TRP A 44 1.19 -3.00 16.77
CA TRP A 44 0.84 -1.80 16.04
C TRP A 44 0.46 -2.10 14.59
N GLY A 45 -0.52 -1.37 14.08
CA GLY A 45 -0.94 -1.40 12.70
C GLY A 45 -1.32 -0.02 12.20
N GLU A 46 -1.67 0.05 10.93
CA GLU A 46 -2.14 1.27 10.29
C GLU A 46 -3.39 0.99 9.47
N ALA A 47 -4.43 1.77 9.69
CA ALA A 47 -5.57 1.88 8.80
C ALA A 47 -5.35 3.07 7.86
N MET A 48 -5.41 2.82 6.55
CA MET A 48 -5.46 3.92 5.59
C MET A 48 -6.70 4.78 5.85
N THR A 49 -6.63 6.07 5.57
CA THR A 49 -7.78 6.93 5.68
C THR A 49 -7.87 7.88 4.49
N ARG A 50 -9.03 7.89 3.84
CA ARG A 50 -9.37 8.84 2.75
C ARG A 50 -10.51 9.78 3.16
N SER A 51 -11.28 9.40 4.18
CA SER A 51 -12.42 10.17 4.70
C SER A 51 -12.06 11.12 5.84
N GLY A 52 -10.80 11.05 6.32
CA GLY A 52 -10.29 11.78 7.46
C GLY A 52 -9.99 10.86 8.66
N PRO A 53 -8.88 11.09 9.36
CA PRO A 53 -8.38 10.16 10.38
C PRO A 53 -9.37 9.94 11.53
N LYS A 54 -10.08 10.97 11.98
CA LYS A 54 -11.05 10.86 13.07
C LYS A 54 -12.21 9.90 12.77
N ILE A 55 -12.69 9.88 11.52
CA ILE A 55 -13.80 8.98 11.14
C ILE A 55 -13.34 7.53 11.24
N THR A 56 -12.18 7.21 10.69
CA THR A 56 -11.61 5.88 10.75
C THR A 56 -11.24 5.48 12.18
N ALA A 57 -10.69 6.40 12.98
CA ALA A 57 -10.35 6.15 14.37
C ALA A 57 -11.60 5.83 15.21
N LEU A 58 -12.64 6.65 15.10
CA LEU A 58 -13.92 6.42 15.80
C LEU A 58 -14.55 5.08 15.43
N LEU A 59 -14.49 4.71 14.15
CA LEU A 59 -14.97 3.42 13.67
C LEU A 59 -14.20 2.25 14.31
N VAL A 60 -12.88 2.36 14.39
CA VAL A 60 -12.02 1.35 15.03
C VAL A 60 -12.39 1.19 16.51
N GLU A 61 -12.56 2.28 17.25
CA GLU A 61 -12.82 2.24 18.70
C GLU A 61 -14.23 1.87 19.06
N GLU A 62 -15.23 2.49 18.40
CA GLU A 62 -16.64 2.37 18.80
C GLU A 62 -17.37 1.21 18.12
N TYR A 63 -16.86 0.73 17.00
CA TYR A 63 -17.57 -0.30 16.22
C TYR A 63 -16.76 -1.59 16.05
N LEU A 64 -15.53 -1.53 15.54
CA LEU A 64 -14.76 -2.74 15.25
C LEU A 64 -14.11 -3.34 16.51
N GLY A 65 -13.51 -2.52 17.36
CA GLY A 65 -12.84 -2.95 18.60
C GLY A 65 -13.76 -3.75 19.53
N PRO A 66 -15.00 -3.28 19.84
CA PRO A 66 -15.94 -4.02 20.68
C PRO A 66 -16.31 -5.42 20.17
N MET A 67 -16.13 -5.70 18.87
CA MET A 67 -16.38 -7.03 18.32
C MET A 67 -15.39 -8.08 18.82
N ILE A 68 -14.17 -7.67 19.25
CA ILE A 68 -13.07 -8.58 19.56
C ILE A 68 -12.52 -8.43 20.99
N VAL A 69 -12.62 -7.25 21.61
CA VAL A 69 -12.12 -7.01 22.98
C VAL A 69 -12.74 -7.97 23.97
N GLY A 70 -11.91 -8.52 24.86
CA GLY A 70 -12.29 -9.50 25.89
C GLY A 70 -12.40 -10.94 25.40
N LYS A 71 -12.40 -11.19 24.09
CA LYS A 71 -12.57 -12.52 23.49
C LYS A 71 -11.22 -13.23 23.29
N LYS A 72 -11.27 -14.57 23.25
CA LYS A 72 -10.13 -15.43 22.94
C LYS A 72 -10.21 -15.92 21.49
N PHE A 73 -9.07 -15.97 20.84
CA PHE A 73 -8.89 -16.38 19.45
C PHE A 73 -7.70 -17.30 19.31
N ASP A 74 -7.78 -18.24 18.36
CA ASP A 74 -6.72 -19.24 18.13
C ASP A 74 -5.59 -18.67 17.25
N SER A 75 -5.90 -17.69 16.39
CA SER A 75 -4.96 -17.11 15.44
C SER A 75 -5.36 -15.67 15.06
N PRO A 76 -4.45 -14.88 14.45
CA PRO A 76 -4.80 -13.58 13.84
C PRO A 76 -5.93 -13.68 12.82
N GLU A 77 -5.93 -14.74 12.01
CA GLU A 77 -6.97 -15.00 11.02
C GLU A 77 -8.37 -15.14 11.66
N SER A 78 -8.46 -15.81 12.82
CA SER A 78 -9.74 -15.95 13.53
C SER A 78 -10.26 -14.61 14.08
N VAL A 79 -9.39 -13.66 14.43
CA VAL A 79 -9.77 -12.28 14.78
C VAL A 79 -10.35 -11.59 13.55
N TRP A 80 -9.63 -11.66 12.42
CA TRP A 80 -10.09 -11.10 11.16
C TRP A 80 -11.47 -11.61 10.75
N HIS A 81 -11.66 -12.93 10.77
CA HIS A 81 -12.94 -13.56 10.44
C HIS A 81 -14.10 -13.14 11.35
N ALA A 82 -13.82 -12.91 12.64
CA ALA A 82 -14.84 -12.46 13.58
C ALA A 82 -15.41 -11.08 13.20
N ILE A 83 -14.54 -10.14 12.81
CA ILE A 83 -14.94 -8.81 12.35
C ILE A 83 -15.56 -8.91 10.95
N TRP A 84 -14.88 -9.57 10.00
CA TRP A 84 -15.31 -9.66 8.61
C TRP A 84 -16.71 -10.24 8.44
N ARG A 85 -17.07 -11.27 9.23
CA ARG A 85 -18.39 -11.86 9.20
C ARG A 85 -19.47 -10.83 9.51
N GLU A 86 -19.27 -9.98 10.52
CA GLU A 86 -20.22 -8.92 10.91
C GLU A 86 -20.32 -7.83 9.83
N LEU A 87 -19.20 -7.43 9.27
CA LEU A 87 -19.15 -6.44 8.19
C LEU A 87 -19.87 -6.97 6.94
N ARG A 88 -19.55 -8.18 6.53
CA ARG A 88 -20.07 -8.79 5.29
C ARG A 88 -21.59 -8.92 5.28
N VAL A 89 -22.19 -9.36 6.39
CA VAL A 89 -23.65 -9.53 6.45
C VAL A 89 -24.41 -8.21 6.44
N ARG A 90 -23.72 -7.10 6.74
CA ARG A 90 -24.27 -5.73 6.69
C ARG A 90 -23.96 -5.01 5.38
N GLY A 91 -23.21 -5.63 4.46
CA GLY A 91 -22.79 -5.01 3.22
C GLY A 91 -21.59 -4.05 3.35
N HIS A 92 -20.90 -3.99 4.50
CA HIS A 92 -19.76 -3.14 4.79
C HIS A 92 -18.46 -3.82 4.30
N THR A 93 -18.37 -4.09 3.02
CA THR A 93 -17.28 -4.86 2.40
C THR A 93 -16.23 -4.01 1.73
N ARG A 94 -16.35 -2.69 1.81
CA ARG A 94 -15.46 -1.68 1.19
C ARG A 94 -15.36 -0.45 2.11
N GLY A 95 -14.42 0.44 1.79
CA GLY A 95 -14.32 1.75 2.43
C GLY A 95 -13.73 1.70 3.83
N VAL A 96 -14.15 2.65 4.65
CA VAL A 96 -13.57 2.93 5.96
C VAL A 96 -13.66 1.73 6.93
N GLU A 97 -14.67 0.88 6.78
CA GLU A 97 -14.83 -0.33 7.59
C GLU A 97 -13.72 -1.34 7.32
N VAL A 98 -13.36 -1.55 6.06
CA VAL A 98 -12.27 -2.47 5.68
C VAL A 98 -10.90 -1.84 5.92
N GLU A 99 -10.77 -0.52 5.77
CA GLU A 99 -9.57 0.22 6.16
C GLU A 99 -9.32 0.07 7.68
N GLY A 100 -10.34 0.25 8.53
CA GLY A 100 -10.24 0.01 9.97
C GLY A 100 -9.91 -1.44 10.33
N LEU A 101 -10.54 -2.40 9.66
CA LEU A 101 -10.22 -3.84 9.81
C LEU A 101 -8.76 -4.11 9.45
N SER A 102 -8.23 -3.48 8.39
CA SER A 102 -6.83 -3.63 7.99
C SER A 102 -5.87 -3.20 9.09
N GLY A 103 -6.13 -2.05 9.72
CA GLY A 103 -5.32 -1.56 10.84
C GLY A 103 -5.32 -2.50 12.04
N ILE A 104 -6.49 -3.03 12.41
CA ILE A 104 -6.62 -4.03 13.48
C ILE A 104 -5.86 -5.31 13.13
N GLU A 105 -6.03 -5.81 11.91
CA GLU A 105 -5.38 -7.06 11.46
C GLU A 105 -3.87 -6.95 11.51
N ILE A 106 -3.29 -5.87 10.99
CA ILE A 106 -1.85 -5.61 11.03
C ILE A 106 -1.36 -5.57 12.49
N ALA A 107 -2.09 -4.86 13.38
CA ALA A 107 -1.73 -4.77 14.81
C ALA A 107 -1.78 -6.14 15.50
N VAL A 108 -2.77 -6.97 15.18
CA VAL A 108 -2.88 -8.34 15.71
C VAL A 108 -1.75 -9.24 15.19
N GLN A 109 -1.35 -9.11 13.93
CA GLN A 109 -0.20 -9.83 13.38
C GLN A 109 1.11 -9.41 14.08
N ASP A 110 1.29 -8.12 14.33
CA ASP A 110 2.44 -7.60 15.08
C ASP A 110 2.47 -8.15 16.51
N ALA A 111 1.35 -8.04 17.25
CA ALA A 111 1.24 -8.58 18.61
C ALA A 111 1.52 -10.10 18.63
N CYS A 112 0.97 -10.85 17.69
CA CYS A 112 1.18 -12.30 17.58
C CYS A 112 2.66 -12.64 17.30
N GLY A 113 3.31 -11.89 16.40
CA GLY A 113 4.73 -12.05 16.11
C GLY A 113 5.60 -11.75 17.34
N ARG A 114 5.30 -10.69 18.09
CA ARG A 114 5.97 -10.34 19.34
C ARG A 114 5.78 -11.43 20.42
N LEU A 115 4.56 -11.94 20.60
CA LEU A 115 4.25 -13.04 21.52
C LEU A 115 5.03 -14.33 21.20
N ARG A 116 5.20 -14.63 19.90
CA ARG A 116 5.89 -15.82 19.41
C ARG A 116 7.41 -15.64 19.29
N GLY A 117 7.95 -14.45 19.54
CA GLY A 117 9.35 -14.13 19.34
C GLY A 117 9.80 -14.26 17.87
N SER A 118 8.94 -13.92 16.91
CA SER A 118 9.15 -14.15 15.49
C SER A 118 8.67 -12.98 14.63
N PRO A 119 9.36 -12.62 13.53
CA PRO A 119 8.86 -11.63 12.58
C PRO A 119 7.60 -12.15 11.86
N VAL A 120 6.73 -11.23 11.44
CA VAL A 120 5.47 -11.54 10.72
C VAL A 120 5.73 -12.36 9.46
N SER A 121 6.80 -12.10 8.73
CA SER A 121 7.16 -12.87 7.52
C SER A 121 7.30 -14.38 7.76
N ASN A 122 7.72 -14.78 8.95
CA ASN A 122 7.80 -16.20 9.34
C ASN A 122 6.42 -16.77 9.71
N LEU A 123 5.48 -15.94 10.15
CA LEU A 123 4.09 -16.37 10.42
C LEU A 123 3.30 -16.63 9.14
N LEU A 124 3.61 -15.89 8.06
CA LEU A 124 3.00 -16.07 6.74
C LEU A 124 3.56 -17.29 5.99
N GLY A 125 4.78 -17.71 6.32
CA GLY A 125 5.47 -18.79 5.66
C GLY A 125 6.96 -18.74 5.92
N ARG A 126 7.78 -19.13 4.95
CA ARG A 126 9.24 -19.00 5.08
C ARG A 126 9.68 -17.64 4.55
N ARG A 127 10.31 -16.82 5.38
CA ARG A 127 11.04 -15.61 4.93
C ARG A 127 12.07 -16.01 3.87
N ARG A 128 11.99 -15.38 2.69
CA ARG A 128 12.82 -15.67 1.51
C ARG A 128 13.89 -14.62 1.27
N ALA A 129 13.69 -13.39 1.80
CA ALA A 129 14.58 -12.26 1.57
C ALA A 129 14.81 -11.45 2.84
N SER A 130 16.01 -10.91 3.01
CA SER A 130 16.37 -9.95 4.05
C SER A 130 16.32 -8.49 3.55
N GLU A 131 16.25 -8.32 2.24
CA GLU A 131 16.12 -7.05 1.55
C GLU A 131 15.26 -7.21 0.30
N VAL A 132 14.57 -6.15 -0.11
CA VAL A 132 13.69 -6.14 -1.28
C VAL A 132 13.99 -4.94 -2.16
N PRO A 133 13.94 -5.07 -3.50
CA PRO A 133 14.12 -3.94 -4.41
C PRO A 133 13.00 -2.93 -4.24
N ALA A 134 13.33 -1.65 -4.40
CA ALA A 134 12.36 -0.56 -4.28
C ALA A 134 12.41 0.37 -5.49
N TYR A 135 11.24 0.92 -5.83
CA TYR A 135 11.10 2.01 -6.80
C TYR A 135 10.54 3.26 -6.13
N ALA A 136 10.84 4.44 -6.71
CA ALA A 136 10.34 5.70 -6.19
C ALA A 136 8.81 5.78 -6.39
N GLY A 137 8.08 5.80 -5.29
CA GLY A 137 6.65 6.05 -5.29
C GLY A 137 6.36 7.51 -5.61
N SER A 138 5.58 7.68 -6.62
CA SER A 138 4.88 8.85 -7.14
C SER A 138 5.71 10.12 -7.30
N LEU A 139 6.24 10.28 -8.51
CA LEU A 139 6.72 11.56 -9.00
C LEU A 139 5.51 12.41 -9.41
N PHE A 140 5.42 13.62 -8.86
CA PHE A 140 4.33 14.56 -9.12
C PHE A 140 4.84 15.82 -9.82
N THR A 141 4.22 16.22 -10.91
CA THR A 141 4.51 17.52 -11.54
C THR A 141 4.21 18.71 -10.62
N SER A 142 3.32 18.55 -9.66
CA SER A 142 3.00 19.54 -8.63
C SER A 142 4.07 19.68 -7.53
N ARG A 143 4.98 18.70 -7.40
CA ARG A 143 6.14 18.77 -6.47
C ARG A 143 7.31 19.58 -7.06
N GLY A 144 7.29 19.87 -8.35
CA GLY A 144 8.34 20.56 -9.08
C GLY A 144 8.88 19.74 -10.27
N PRO A 145 10.05 20.12 -10.83
CA PRO A 145 10.59 19.46 -12.01
C PRO A 145 10.78 17.95 -11.81
N LEU A 146 10.28 17.14 -12.75
CA LEU A 146 10.42 15.67 -12.67
C LEU A 146 11.88 15.24 -12.70
N LYS A 147 12.74 15.93 -13.46
CA LYS A 147 14.19 15.68 -13.50
C LYS A 147 14.82 15.70 -12.11
N SER A 148 14.49 16.68 -11.27
CA SER A 148 15.05 16.76 -9.91
C SER A 148 14.57 15.60 -9.02
N GLN A 149 13.33 15.16 -9.20
CA GLN A 149 12.80 13.99 -8.48
C GLN A 149 13.48 12.70 -8.95
N VAL A 150 13.75 12.56 -10.25
CA VAL A 150 14.52 11.45 -10.82
C VAL A 150 15.94 11.41 -10.25
N GLU A 151 16.61 12.56 -10.13
CA GLU A 151 17.96 12.63 -9.54
C GLU A 151 17.99 12.12 -8.10
N VAL A 152 16.97 12.44 -7.29
CA VAL A 152 16.83 11.88 -5.94
C VAL A 152 16.70 10.35 -6.00
N ALA A 153 15.80 9.82 -6.82
CA ALA A 153 15.57 8.37 -6.93
C ALA A 153 16.84 7.64 -7.39
N LYS A 154 17.54 8.17 -8.39
CA LYS A 154 18.82 7.62 -8.89
C LYS A 154 19.92 7.64 -7.83
N SER A 155 20.05 8.73 -7.08
CA SER A 155 21.07 8.86 -6.03
C SER A 155 20.93 7.83 -4.92
N LEU A 156 19.69 7.35 -4.70
CA LEU A 156 19.36 6.31 -3.74
C LEU A 156 19.52 4.89 -4.31
N GLY A 157 19.83 4.75 -5.61
CA GLY A 157 19.97 3.48 -6.30
C GLY A 157 18.65 2.73 -6.54
N LEU A 158 17.51 3.43 -6.46
CA LEU A 158 16.20 2.81 -6.71
C LEU A 158 16.12 2.22 -8.12
N MET A 159 15.33 1.16 -8.31
CA MET A 159 15.23 0.45 -9.58
C MET A 159 14.43 1.21 -10.65
N GLY A 160 13.54 2.11 -10.22
CA GLY A 160 12.62 2.80 -11.10
C GLY A 160 11.83 3.90 -10.41
N ALA A 161 10.86 4.44 -11.14
CA ALA A 161 9.99 5.49 -10.65
C ALA A 161 8.57 5.40 -11.22
N LYS A 162 7.59 5.66 -10.36
CA LYS A 162 6.18 5.80 -10.70
C LYS A 162 5.85 7.28 -10.92
N VAL A 163 5.29 7.61 -12.07
CA VAL A 163 4.93 8.98 -12.47
C VAL A 163 3.41 9.12 -12.47
N LYS A 164 2.88 10.11 -11.75
CA LYS A 164 1.46 10.44 -11.82
C LYS A 164 1.12 11.08 -13.15
N ILE A 165 0.19 10.45 -13.85
CA ILE A 165 -0.39 10.88 -15.13
C ILE A 165 -1.91 11.03 -14.99
N GLY A 166 -2.68 11.04 -16.08
CA GLY A 166 -4.13 11.24 -16.05
C GLY A 166 -4.54 12.68 -16.41
N PHE A 167 -3.62 13.43 -17.00
CA PHE A 167 -3.84 14.84 -17.37
C PHE A 167 -4.03 15.04 -18.89
N GLY A 168 -4.23 13.93 -19.61
CA GLY A 168 -4.40 13.88 -21.07
C GLY A 168 -3.13 13.44 -21.80
N ALA A 169 -3.32 12.76 -22.95
CA ALA A 169 -2.30 12.03 -23.66
C ALA A 169 -1.02 12.81 -23.98
N GLU A 170 -1.15 14.09 -24.39
CA GLU A 170 0.02 14.92 -24.73
C GLU A 170 0.86 15.27 -23.51
N ARG A 171 0.22 15.67 -22.41
CA ARG A 171 0.88 16.05 -21.17
C ARG A 171 1.53 14.84 -20.50
N ASP A 172 0.84 13.72 -20.51
CA ASP A 172 1.32 12.47 -19.92
C ASP A 172 2.54 11.93 -20.68
N PHE A 173 2.46 11.92 -22.03
CA PHE A 173 3.59 11.57 -22.87
C PHE A 173 4.80 12.48 -22.62
N ALA A 174 4.58 13.79 -22.48
CA ALA A 174 5.68 14.72 -22.20
C ALA A 174 6.34 14.44 -20.85
N SER A 175 5.55 14.20 -19.80
CA SER A 175 6.02 13.90 -18.44
C SER A 175 6.82 12.57 -18.40
N LEU A 176 6.26 11.51 -18.99
CA LEU A 176 6.93 10.21 -19.05
C LEU A 176 8.20 10.25 -19.90
N SER A 177 8.18 10.98 -21.04
CA SER A 177 9.35 11.17 -21.90
C SER A 177 10.47 11.94 -21.19
N GLU A 178 10.14 12.92 -20.34
CA GLU A 178 11.13 13.63 -19.53
C GLU A 178 11.84 12.68 -18.58
N VAL A 179 11.08 11.81 -17.88
CA VAL A 179 11.65 10.81 -16.96
C VAL A 179 12.49 9.80 -17.71
N ARG A 180 12.00 9.22 -18.80
CA ARG A 180 12.73 8.25 -19.62
C ARG A 180 14.05 8.81 -20.16
N ARG A 181 14.07 10.04 -20.66
CA ARG A 181 15.31 10.71 -21.10
C ARG A 181 16.27 10.99 -19.96
N SER A 182 15.76 11.25 -18.75
CA SER A 182 16.60 11.51 -17.57
C SER A 182 17.13 10.23 -16.91
N TRP A 183 16.48 9.11 -17.20
CA TRP A 183 16.82 7.80 -16.64
C TRP A 183 16.43 6.68 -17.61
N GLU A 184 17.38 6.34 -18.51
CA GLU A 184 17.16 5.41 -19.61
C GLU A 184 16.81 3.99 -19.15
N GLU A 185 17.50 3.48 -18.11
CA GLU A 185 17.31 2.11 -17.58
C GLU A 185 16.21 2.01 -16.50
N CYS A 186 15.41 3.07 -16.32
CA CYS A 186 14.37 3.13 -15.31
C CYS A 186 13.28 2.07 -15.55
N GLU A 187 12.92 1.32 -14.51
CA GLU A 187 11.61 0.67 -14.45
C GLU A 187 10.55 1.77 -14.33
N LEU A 188 10.07 2.24 -15.49
CA LEU A 188 9.17 3.38 -15.58
C LEU A 188 7.72 2.94 -15.45
N ILE A 189 7.03 3.46 -14.44
CA ILE A 189 5.62 3.14 -14.15
C ILE A 189 4.80 4.41 -14.42
N ALA A 190 3.70 4.25 -15.15
CA ALA A 190 2.74 5.33 -15.40
C ALA A 190 1.48 5.07 -14.57
N ASP A 191 1.08 5.99 -13.69
CA ASP A 191 -0.05 5.81 -12.79
C ASP A 191 -1.12 6.89 -13.04
N ALA A 192 -2.26 6.45 -13.59
CA ALA A 192 -3.40 7.32 -13.91
C ALA A 192 -4.41 7.45 -12.75
N ASN A 193 -4.34 6.62 -11.72
CA ASN A 193 -5.33 6.58 -10.63
C ASN A 193 -6.79 6.57 -11.12
N GLY A 194 -7.08 5.73 -12.12
CA GLY A 194 -8.43 5.57 -12.67
C GLY A 194 -8.99 6.79 -13.38
N ALA A 195 -8.13 7.66 -13.92
CA ALA A 195 -8.57 8.95 -14.47
C ALA A 195 -9.23 8.86 -15.84
N TYR A 196 -9.06 7.75 -16.57
CA TYR A 196 -9.51 7.65 -17.96
C TYR A 196 -10.71 6.73 -18.13
N GLU A 197 -11.59 7.11 -19.08
CA GLU A 197 -12.53 6.17 -19.67
C GLU A 197 -11.77 5.15 -20.56
N PRO A 198 -12.29 3.92 -20.76
CA PRO A 198 -11.56 2.86 -21.47
C PRO A 198 -11.02 3.23 -22.84
N ASP A 199 -11.79 3.97 -23.65
CA ASP A 199 -11.34 4.41 -24.99
C ASP A 199 -10.24 5.47 -24.92
N GLU A 200 -10.26 6.29 -23.91
CA GLU A 200 -9.23 7.29 -23.66
C GLU A 200 -7.95 6.64 -23.14
N ALA A 201 -8.07 5.69 -22.20
CA ALA A 201 -6.94 4.90 -21.70
C ALA A 201 -6.18 4.20 -22.84
N LEU A 202 -6.90 3.60 -23.79
CA LEU A 202 -6.30 2.97 -24.98
C LEU A 202 -5.57 3.98 -25.89
N LYS A 203 -6.12 5.17 -26.09
CA LYS A 203 -5.44 6.24 -26.85
C LYS A 203 -4.15 6.70 -26.13
N VAL A 204 -4.20 6.87 -24.80
CA VAL A 204 -3.03 7.21 -24.00
C VAL A 204 -2.00 6.09 -24.10
N ALA A 205 -2.38 4.84 -23.90
CA ALA A 205 -1.51 3.67 -24.01
C ALA A 205 -0.81 3.60 -25.37
N SER A 206 -1.55 3.78 -26.46
CA SER A 206 -0.99 3.82 -27.82
C SER A 206 0.09 4.89 -27.98
N LYS A 207 -0.08 6.07 -27.34
CA LYS A 207 0.86 7.17 -27.41
C LYS A 207 2.12 6.93 -26.58
N ILE A 208 1.99 6.30 -25.41
CA ILE A 208 3.11 6.07 -24.48
C ILE A 208 3.81 4.72 -24.71
N LYS A 209 3.28 3.84 -25.55
CA LYS A 209 3.79 2.49 -25.80
C LYS A 209 5.29 2.46 -26.15
N GLY A 210 5.80 3.46 -26.86
CA GLY A 210 7.22 3.55 -27.22
C GLY A 210 8.16 3.95 -26.09
N LEU A 211 7.65 4.19 -24.89
CA LEU A 211 8.45 4.59 -23.73
C LEU A 211 8.94 3.41 -22.87
N ASP A 212 8.63 2.16 -23.26
CA ASP A 212 9.07 0.95 -22.54
C ASP A 212 8.68 0.98 -21.05
N LEU A 213 7.38 1.01 -20.79
CA LEU A 213 6.85 1.04 -19.43
C LEU A 213 6.93 -0.34 -18.78
N ALA A 214 7.28 -0.38 -17.50
CA ALA A 214 7.16 -1.59 -16.68
C ALA A 214 5.68 -2.00 -16.54
N TRP A 215 4.79 -1.04 -16.25
CA TRP A 215 3.34 -1.19 -16.34
C TRP A 215 2.63 0.17 -16.36
N PHE A 216 1.38 0.14 -16.79
CA PHE A 216 0.41 1.23 -16.70
C PHE A 216 -0.54 0.93 -15.55
N GLU A 217 -0.42 1.68 -14.45
CA GLU A 217 -1.19 1.48 -13.22
C GLU A 217 -2.53 2.21 -13.29
N GLU A 218 -3.59 1.48 -12.91
CA GLU A 218 -4.98 1.95 -12.87
C GLU A 218 -5.36 2.83 -14.07
N PRO A 219 -5.30 2.28 -15.32
CA PRO A 219 -5.66 3.05 -16.52
C PRO A 219 -7.12 3.52 -16.51
N VAL A 220 -8.02 2.73 -15.91
CA VAL A 220 -9.46 2.98 -15.80
C VAL A 220 -9.92 2.93 -14.34
N PRO A 221 -11.14 3.39 -13.99
CA PRO A 221 -11.66 3.29 -12.63
C PRO A 221 -11.54 1.88 -12.05
N PRO A 222 -11.24 1.74 -10.74
CA PRO A 222 -10.93 0.44 -10.13
C PRO A 222 -12.10 -0.55 -10.11
N ASP A 223 -13.34 -0.08 -10.27
CA ASP A 223 -14.57 -0.87 -10.32
C ASP A 223 -15.07 -1.12 -11.75
N ASP A 224 -14.38 -0.58 -12.78
CA ASP A 224 -14.72 -0.80 -14.19
C ASP A 224 -14.04 -2.06 -14.75
N LEU A 225 -14.52 -3.24 -14.34
CA LEU A 225 -13.98 -4.51 -14.82
C LEU A 225 -14.14 -4.69 -16.34
N GLU A 226 -15.19 -4.14 -16.96
CA GLU A 226 -15.35 -4.19 -18.43
C GLU A 226 -14.30 -3.33 -19.12
N GLY A 227 -13.93 -2.19 -18.54
CA GLY A 227 -12.81 -1.38 -18.99
C GLY A 227 -11.48 -2.14 -18.93
N TYR A 228 -11.19 -2.83 -17.82
CA TYR A 228 -10.02 -3.72 -17.72
C TYR A 228 -10.07 -4.85 -18.74
N ARG A 229 -11.22 -5.51 -18.95
CA ARG A 229 -11.39 -6.54 -20.00
C ARG A 229 -11.14 -6.00 -21.39
N LYS A 230 -11.62 -4.79 -21.69
CA LYS A 230 -11.38 -4.12 -22.95
C LYS A 230 -9.89 -3.82 -23.14
N PHE A 231 -9.23 -3.29 -22.13
CA PHE A 231 -7.80 -3.00 -22.15
C PHE A 231 -6.98 -4.29 -22.35
N ALA A 232 -7.28 -5.37 -21.63
CA ALA A 232 -6.60 -6.66 -21.76
C ALA A 232 -6.78 -7.30 -23.15
N ARG A 233 -7.94 -7.12 -23.80
CA ARG A 233 -8.15 -7.62 -25.19
C ARG A 233 -7.29 -6.91 -26.23
N GLU A 234 -7.07 -5.62 -26.06
CA GLU A 234 -6.21 -4.83 -26.96
C GLU A 234 -4.73 -5.00 -26.66
N ASP A 235 -4.40 -5.43 -25.43
CA ASP A 235 -3.04 -5.71 -24.91
C ASP A 235 -1.98 -4.67 -25.32
N PRO A 236 -2.23 -3.37 -25.09
CA PRO A 236 -1.32 -2.33 -25.54
C PRO A 236 -0.06 -2.22 -24.68
N LEU A 237 -0.17 -2.46 -23.36
CA LEU A 237 0.86 -2.32 -22.31
C LEU A 237 0.55 -3.23 -21.12
N PRO A 238 1.57 -3.68 -20.37
CA PRO A 238 1.33 -4.33 -19.08
C PRO A 238 0.52 -3.44 -18.14
N VAL A 239 -0.39 -4.05 -17.37
CA VAL A 239 -1.31 -3.35 -16.46
C VAL A 239 -0.99 -3.68 -15.02
N GLY A 240 -0.87 -2.64 -14.17
CA GLY A 240 -0.85 -2.76 -12.72
C GLY A 240 -2.16 -2.26 -12.11
N ALA A 241 -2.67 -2.91 -11.07
CA ALA A 241 -3.80 -2.41 -10.30
C ALA A 241 -3.91 -3.09 -8.92
N GLY A 242 -4.71 -2.47 -8.05
CA GLY A 242 -5.04 -3.06 -6.75
C GLY A 242 -4.86 -2.17 -5.55
N GLU A 243 -4.26 -0.97 -5.69
CA GLU A 243 -4.09 -0.04 -4.57
C GLU A 243 -5.43 0.43 -3.97
N THR A 244 -6.47 0.44 -4.80
CA THR A 244 -7.81 0.89 -4.42
C THR A 244 -8.78 -0.27 -4.15
N TRP A 245 -8.36 -1.52 -4.34
CA TRP A 245 -9.20 -2.70 -4.18
C TRP A 245 -9.31 -3.17 -2.73
N PHE A 246 -10.44 -3.81 -2.43
CA PHE A 246 -10.78 -4.42 -1.15
C PHE A 246 -10.85 -5.94 -1.28
N VAL A 247 -11.14 -6.62 -0.17
CA VAL A 247 -11.07 -8.08 -0.01
C VAL A 247 -11.55 -8.91 -1.21
N SER A 248 -12.70 -8.57 -1.79
CA SER A 248 -13.34 -9.34 -2.86
C SER A 248 -12.95 -8.92 -4.26
N ASP A 249 -12.25 -7.78 -4.43
CA ASP A 249 -12.05 -7.18 -5.74
C ASP A 249 -10.89 -7.82 -6.52
N PHE A 250 -10.01 -8.54 -5.83
CA PHE A 250 -8.80 -9.13 -6.42
C PHE A 250 -9.06 -10.40 -7.23
N SER A 251 -10.07 -11.20 -6.86
CA SER A 251 -10.21 -12.55 -7.40
C SER A 251 -10.46 -12.55 -8.91
N GLU A 252 -11.44 -11.79 -9.36
CA GLU A 252 -11.85 -11.79 -10.77
C GLU A 252 -10.76 -11.24 -11.72
N PRO A 253 -10.13 -10.07 -11.44
CA PRO A 253 -9.02 -9.60 -12.29
C PRO A 253 -7.81 -10.56 -12.34
N ILE A 254 -7.50 -11.23 -11.22
CA ILE A 254 -6.44 -12.24 -11.18
C ILE A 254 -6.85 -13.51 -11.94
N GLU A 255 -8.10 -13.98 -11.80
CA GLU A 255 -8.61 -15.17 -12.46
C GLU A 255 -8.67 -15.03 -13.97
N GLU A 256 -9.12 -13.88 -14.44
CA GLU A 256 -9.23 -13.56 -15.87
C GLU A 256 -7.91 -13.01 -16.46
N LYS A 257 -6.87 -12.79 -15.65
CA LYS A 257 -5.59 -12.19 -16.07
C LYS A 257 -5.78 -10.82 -16.74
N LEU A 258 -6.57 -9.97 -16.11
CA LEU A 258 -6.80 -8.59 -16.57
C LEU A 258 -5.66 -7.65 -16.22
N ILE A 259 -4.72 -8.11 -15.36
CA ILE A 259 -3.58 -7.37 -14.87
C ILE A 259 -2.31 -8.21 -14.91
N ASP A 260 -1.16 -7.57 -15.06
CA ASP A 260 0.18 -8.19 -15.05
C ASP A 260 0.88 -8.03 -13.70
N VAL A 261 0.52 -6.98 -12.93
CA VAL A 261 1.03 -6.69 -11.59
C VAL A 261 -0.13 -6.38 -10.65
N VAL A 262 -0.21 -7.09 -9.52
CA VAL A 262 -1.19 -6.79 -8.47
C VAL A 262 -0.53 -5.98 -7.35
N GLU A 263 -1.19 -4.89 -6.93
CA GLU A 263 -0.62 -3.86 -6.05
C GLU A 263 -1.47 -3.60 -4.79
N PRO A 264 -1.69 -4.61 -3.91
CA PRO A 264 -2.53 -4.40 -2.74
C PRO A 264 -1.89 -3.44 -1.73
N SER A 265 -2.69 -2.54 -1.17
CA SER A 265 -2.34 -1.76 0.00
C SER A 265 -2.72 -2.53 1.27
N VAL A 266 -1.73 -2.95 2.07
CA VAL A 266 -1.97 -3.74 3.30
C VAL A 266 -2.84 -2.99 4.32
N SER A 267 -2.73 -1.66 4.36
CA SER A 267 -3.51 -0.80 5.26
C SER A 267 -4.94 -0.51 4.78
N ARG A 268 -5.34 -1.10 3.63
CA ARG A 268 -6.65 -0.87 2.99
C ARG A 268 -7.38 -2.15 2.61
N CYS A 269 -6.69 -3.13 2.05
CA CYS A 269 -7.31 -4.28 1.40
C CYS A 269 -7.92 -5.32 2.35
N GLY A 270 -7.78 -5.14 3.66
CA GLY A 270 -8.19 -6.10 4.70
C GLY A 270 -7.02 -6.64 5.53
N GLY A 271 -5.80 -6.07 5.37
CA GLY A 271 -4.62 -6.42 6.16
C GLY A 271 -3.62 -7.31 5.44
N ILE A 272 -2.58 -7.70 6.18
CA ILE A 272 -1.47 -8.56 5.69
C ILE A 272 -1.99 -9.92 5.23
N GLY A 273 -2.93 -10.52 5.98
CA GLY A 273 -3.47 -11.85 5.66
C GLY A 273 -4.17 -11.89 4.31
N VAL A 274 -4.98 -10.86 3.99
CA VAL A 274 -5.63 -10.71 2.67
C VAL A 274 -4.60 -10.52 1.57
N ALA A 275 -3.67 -9.57 1.76
CA ALA A 275 -2.62 -9.29 0.77
C ALA A 275 -1.71 -10.51 0.54
N TRP A 276 -1.48 -11.33 1.59
CA TRP A 276 -0.78 -12.60 1.47
C TRP A 276 -1.53 -13.58 0.56
N GLY A 277 -2.84 -13.79 0.78
CA GLY A 277 -3.68 -14.61 -0.10
C GLY A 277 -3.61 -14.15 -1.54
N VAL A 278 -3.75 -12.82 -1.79
CA VAL A 278 -3.63 -12.18 -3.09
C VAL A 278 -2.28 -12.48 -3.74
N SER A 279 -1.17 -12.37 -3.00
CA SER A 279 0.17 -12.66 -3.52
C SER A 279 0.34 -14.11 -3.97
N GLN A 280 -0.28 -15.07 -3.24
CA GLN A 280 -0.25 -16.49 -3.60
C GLN A 280 -1.08 -16.79 -4.85
N ASP A 281 -2.26 -16.16 -4.97
CA ASP A 281 -3.13 -16.32 -6.14
C ASP A 281 -2.48 -15.73 -7.39
N ALA A 282 -1.90 -14.55 -7.29
CA ALA A 282 -1.15 -13.91 -8.37
C ALA A 282 0.04 -14.77 -8.83
N ALA A 283 0.85 -15.27 -7.88
CA ALA A 283 2.00 -16.11 -8.18
C ALA A 283 1.63 -17.40 -8.93
N ARG A 284 0.50 -18.04 -8.55
CA ARG A 284 -0.01 -19.24 -9.25
C ARG A 284 -0.38 -18.97 -10.72
N ARG A 285 -0.79 -17.75 -11.03
CA ARG A 285 -1.21 -17.34 -12.38
C ARG A 285 -0.12 -16.62 -13.19
N GLY A 286 1.04 -16.44 -12.57
CA GLY A 286 2.16 -15.79 -13.24
C GLY A 286 2.17 -14.28 -13.16
N ILE A 287 1.22 -13.67 -12.42
CA ILE A 287 1.09 -12.23 -12.19
C ILE A 287 2.16 -11.77 -11.19
N GLY A 288 2.77 -10.62 -11.44
CA GLY A 288 3.72 -9.95 -10.56
C GLY A 288 3.04 -9.43 -9.30
N PHE A 289 3.79 -9.27 -8.22
CA PHE A 289 3.31 -8.73 -6.95
C PHE A 289 4.15 -7.53 -6.52
N SER A 290 3.50 -6.42 -6.21
CA SER A 290 4.13 -5.18 -5.77
C SER A 290 3.27 -4.49 -4.71
N PRO A 291 3.53 -4.71 -3.39
CA PRO A 291 2.72 -4.05 -2.38
C PRO A 291 2.91 -2.54 -2.40
N MET A 292 1.80 -1.82 -2.48
CA MET A 292 1.75 -0.37 -2.57
C MET A 292 1.97 0.27 -1.19
N LEU A 293 2.67 1.40 -1.13
CA LEU A 293 2.84 2.22 0.06
C LEU A 293 2.01 3.52 0.00
N GLY A 294 2.08 4.26 -1.09
CA GLY A 294 1.48 5.59 -1.20
C GLY A 294 2.02 6.57 -0.16
N MET A 295 1.10 7.30 0.48
CA MET A 295 1.41 8.30 1.51
C MET A 295 1.34 7.76 2.94
N ASN A 296 1.36 6.44 3.12
CA ASN A 296 1.22 5.77 4.39
C ASN A 296 2.47 5.91 5.28
N SER A 297 2.40 5.36 6.49
CA SER A 297 3.46 5.50 7.49
C SER A 297 4.48 4.35 7.46
N ALA A 298 5.44 4.44 8.37
CA ALA A 298 6.41 3.40 8.65
C ALA A 298 5.78 2.04 9.01
N LEU A 299 4.60 2.03 9.64
CA LEU A 299 3.90 0.78 9.98
C LEU A 299 3.40 0.06 8.72
N SER A 300 2.80 0.77 7.78
CA SER A 300 2.38 0.20 6.51
C SER A 300 3.57 -0.30 5.68
N LEU A 301 4.68 0.46 5.65
CA LEU A 301 5.89 0.00 4.98
C LEU A 301 6.47 -1.25 5.64
N ALA A 302 6.57 -1.29 6.97
CA ALA A 302 7.09 -2.47 7.68
C ALA A 302 6.21 -3.71 7.41
N ALA A 303 4.88 -3.56 7.43
CA ALA A 303 3.94 -4.62 7.09
C ALA A 303 4.12 -5.10 5.65
N SER A 304 4.25 -4.17 4.68
CA SER A 304 4.52 -4.48 3.28
C SER A 304 5.86 -5.19 3.08
N LEU A 305 6.92 -4.80 3.83
CA LEU A 305 8.22 -5.46 3.77
C LEU A 305 8.20 -6.88 4.36
N GLN A 306 7.49 -7.10 5.48
CA GLN A 306 7.30 -8.43 6.05
C GLN A 306 6.56 -9.35 5.06
N LEU A 307 5.54 -8.83 4.41
CA LEU A 307 4.78 -9.53 3.37
C LEU A 307 5.66 -9.83 2.14
N ALA A 308 6.34 -8.82 1.60
CA ALA A 308 7.21 -8.94 0.43
C ALA A 308 8.35 -9.95 0.66
N ALA A 309 8.90 -10.01 1.89
CA ALA A 309 9.95 -10.95 2.24
C ALA A 309 9.51 -12.42 2.20
N ALA A 310 8.21 -12.70 2.31
CA ALA A 310 7.64 -14.05 2.23
C ALA A 310 7.07 -14.35 0.83
N ALA A 311 6.63 -13.33 0.09
CA ALA A 311 5.92 -13.46 -1.19
C ALA A 311 6.78 -14.07 -2.30
N GLY A 312 6.11 -14.73 -3.26
CA GLY A 312 6.68 -15.14 -4.55
C GLY A 312 6.43 -14.06 -5.62
N LYS A 313 7.24 -14.07 -6.70
CA LYS A 313 7.09 -13.16 -7.85
C LYS A 313 7.04 -11.67 -7.47
N LEU A 314 7.75 -11.27 -6.42
CA LEU A 314 7.90 -9.86 -6.05
C LEU A 314 8.58 -9.10 -7.21
N VAL A 315 7.93 -8.04 -7.68
CA VAL A 315 8.50 -7.11 -8.66
C VAL A 315 9.34 -6.06 -7.94
N GLY A 316 8.78 -5.43 -6.92
CA GLY A 316 9.43 -4.41 -6.10
C GLY A 316 8.46 -3.91 -5.04
N VAL A 317 8.92 -2.98 -4.21
CA VAL A 317 8.10 -2.31 -3.20
C VAL A 317 8.13 -0.81 -3.46
N GLU A 318 6.96 -0.18 -3.41
CA GLU A 318 6.87 1.27 -3.50
C GLU A 318 7.51 1.92 -2.27
N TYR A 319 8.29 2.99 -2.51
CA TYR A 319 8.97 3.76 -1.47
C TYR A 319 8.87 5.26 -1.76
N ASP A 320 8.49 6.07 -0.76
CA ASP A 320 8.47 7.54 -0.88
C ASP A 320 9.79 8.15 -0.39
N PRO A 321 10.71 8.54 -1.29
CA PRO A 321 11.99 9.15 -0.93
C PRO A 321 11.91 10.66 -0.68
N PHE A 322 10.71 11.26 -0.74
CA PHE A 322 10.54 12.71 -0.83
C PHE A 322 10.15 13.39 0.49
N GLY A 323 10.43 12.75 1.62
CA GLY A 323 10.33 13.39 2.94
C GLY A 323 8.94 13.29 3.57
N ASN A 324 8.33 12.13 3.57
CA ASN A 324 7.12 11.81 4.31
C ASN A 324 7.43 11.67 5.82
N PRO A 325 6.95 12.58 6.70
CA PRO A 325 7.26 12.49 8.14
C PRO A 325 6.67 11.24 8.80
N LEU A 326 5.49 10.75 8.35
CA LEU A 326 4.91 9.50 8.87
C LEU A 326 5.82 8.31 8.58
N LEU A 327 6.56 8.36 7.47
CA LEU A 327 7.49 7.30 7.09
C LEU A 327 8.83 7.42 7.80
N ASN A 328 9.36 8.65 7.94
CA ASN A 328 10.75 8.88 8.34
C ASN A 328 10.92 9.16 9.83
N GLU A 329 9.87 9.62 10.53
CA GLU A 329 9.96 10.07 11.93
C GLU A 329 9.16 9.19 12.90
N LEU A 330 8.14 8.44 12.43
CA LEU A 330 7.30 7.61 13.28
C LEU A 330 8.07 6.46 13.95
N SER A 331 9.10 5.94 13.30
CA SER A 331 9.91 4.82 13.83
C SER A 331 11.39 5.13 13.69
N PRO A 332 12.10 5.43 14.79
CA PRO A 332 13.51 5.80 14.75
C PRO A 332 14.38 4.70 14.11
N GLY A 333 15.19 5.09 13.12
CA GLY A 333 16.10 4.18 12.42
C GLY A 333 15.44 3.28 11.35
N PHE A 334 14.18 3.53 11.04
CA PHE A 334 13.46 2.90 9.94
C PHE A 334 12.82 3.98 9.03
N PRO A 335 12.71 3.80 7.71
CA PRO A 335 13.19 2.66 6.92
C PRO A 335 14.71 2.68 6.69
N ARG A 336 15.28 1.51 6.35
CA ARG A 336 16.71 1.38 5.99
C ARG A 336 16.82 1.03 4.52
N LEU A 337 17.27 2.01 3.73
CA LEU A 337 17.52 1.85 2.29
C LEU A 337 19.03 1.74 2.04
N ARG A 338 19.45 0.75 1.28
CA ARG A 338 20.85 0.55 0.87
C ARG A 338 20.90 0.08 -0.58
N GLY A 339 21.54 0.86 -1.44
CA GLY A 339 21.71 0.51 -2.86
C GLY A 339 20.40 0.16 -3.57
N GLY A 340 19.35 0.96 -3.35
CA GLY A 340 18.03 0.77 -3.96
C GLY A 340 17.17 -0.34 -3.36
N LYS A 341 17.64 -0.97 -2.27
CA LYS A 341 16.90 -2.04 -1.59
C LYS A 341 16.53 -1.65 -0.17
N LEU A 342 15.29 -1.92 0.21
CA LEU A 342 14.79 -1.76 1.56
C LEU A 342 15.13 -3.00 2.39
N GLN A 343 15.74 -2.78 3.57
CA GLN A 343 16.03 -3.85 4.51
C GLN A 343 14.74 -4.27 5.21
N VAL A 344 14.43 -5.57 5.18
CA VAL A 344 13.29 -6.14 5.91
C VAL A 344 13.61 -6.14 7.41
N PRO A 345 12.77 -5.54 8.27
CA PRO A 345 13.02 -5.55 9.71
C PRO A 345 13.17 -6.98 10.27
N GLU A 346 14.15 -7.16 11.17
CA GLU A 346 14.48 -8.49 11.73
C GLU A 346 13.86 -8.74 13.10
N GLY A 347 13.29 -7.70 13.72
CA GLY A 347 12.65 -7.81 15.04
C GLY A 347 11.38 -8.66 15.04
N ASN A 348 10.89 -8.96 16.24
CA ASN A 348 9.63 -9.67 16.42
C ASN A 348 8.45 -8.82 15.91
N GLY A 349 7.41 -9.45 15.42
CA GLY A 349 6.25 -8.77 14.84
C GLY A 349 6.61 -8.08 13.52
N LEU A 350 6.28 -6.79 13.39
CA LEU A 350 6.68 -5.95 12.26
C LEU A 350 8.16 -5.58 12.30
N GLY A 351 8.81 -5.74 13.47
CA GLY A 351 10.24 -5.48 13.66
C GLY A 351 10.62 -4.01 13.79
N ILE A 352 9.67 -3.14 14.09
CA ILE A 352 9.87 -1.70 14.32
C ILE A 352 9.18 -1.26 15.61
N GLU A 353 9.62 -0.10 16.14
CA GLU A 353 9.02 0.51 17.33
C GLU A 353 8.39 1.86 16.97
N VAL A 354 7.29 2.21 17.62
CA VAL A 354 6.56 3.46 17.40
C VAL A 354 7.03 4.53 18.38
N ASP A 355 7.45 5.69 17.88
CA ASP A 355 7.75 6.86 18.71
C ASP A 355 6.46 7.55 19.19
N MET A 356 6.09 7.30 20.44
CA MET A 356 4.92 7.92 21.04
C MET A 356 5.04 9.44 21.22
N THR A 357 6.25 10.00 21.16
CA THR A 357 6.45 11.45 21.17
C THR A 357 5.98 12.05 19.84
N PHE A 358 6.37 11.41 18.73
CA PHE A 358 5.87 11.78 17.41
C PHE A 358 4.35 11.63 17.32
N VAL A 359 3.80 10.52 17.80
CA VAL A 359 2.35 10.27 17.81
C VAL A 359 1.61 11.38 18.53
N LYS A 360 1.96 11.67 19.80
CA LYS A 360 1.31 12.70 20.63
C LYS A 360 1.37 14.10 20.01
N LYS A 361 2.49 14.43 19.36
CA LYS A 361 2.71 15.73 18.72
C LYS A 361 1.78 15.95 17.51
N ASN A 362 1.41 14.89 16.82
CA ASN A 362 0.69 14.94 15.54
C ASN A 362 -0.73 14.34 15.61
N LEU A 363 -1.23 14.06 16.84
CA LEU A 363 -2.64 13.69 17.01
C LEU A 363 -3.55 14.77 16.41
N GLU A 364 -4.59 14.35 15.72
CA GLU A 364 -5.63 15.24 15.24
C GLU A 364 -6.66 15.45 16.36
N ASP A 365 -6.76 16.71 16.86
CA ASP A 365 -7.68 17.13 17.92
C ASP A 365 -9.17 16.97 17.55
#